data_6f875e27d237e36195abca37d88a597b
#
_entry.id   6f875e27d237e36195abca37d88a597b
#
_cell.length_a   1.000
_cell.length_b   1.000
_cell.length_c   1.000
_cell.angle_alpha   90.00
_cell.angle_beta   90.00
_cell.angle_gamma   90.00
#
_symmetry.space_group_name_H-M   'P 1'
#
loop_
_entity.id
_entity.type
_entity.pdbx_description
1 polymer ?
#
loop_
_entity_poly.entity_id
_entity_poly.type
_entity_poly.pdbx_seq_one_letter_code
_entity_poly.pdbx_strand_id
1 'polypeptide(L)'
;MEQVNSHKKLDYLIIGQGLVGTWLSYYALQAGKTCMVVNDSHTAAASHVASGVINPVTGRRIVQTWMIDTFLPFALKAYSDLGAQLNATIVREAPVVLIHPSLQMQESFEYRYEHDNVYLQKNNASDFEACMYTPFGTGQINQTIWIRPKRFLCCAQNYIKKRIE
;
A
#
# COMPACT_ATOMS: atom_id res chain seq x y z
N MET A 1 34.42 27.27 30.89
CA MET A 1 33.79 26.00 30.49
C MET A 1 33.06 26.27 29.19
N GLU A 2 33.72 26.03 28.06
CA GLU A 2 33.08 26.10 26.75
C GLU A 2 32.12 24.90 26.60
N GLN A 3 30.83 25.21 26.50
CA GLN A 3 29.86 24.19 26.03
C GLN A 3 30.17 23.96 24.57
N VAL A 4 30.84 22.84 24.28
CA VAL A 4 30.96 22.32 22.93
C VAL A 4 29.54 21.92 22.49
N ASN A 5 28.89 22.84 21.79
CA ASN A 5 27.60 22.60 21.13
C ASN A 5 27.89 21.64 19.95
N SER A 6 27.90 20.35 20.22
CA SER A 6 28.08 19.34 19.18
C SER A 6 26.83 19.33 18.30
N HIS A 7 26.83 20.15 17.25
CA HIS A 7 25.79 20.09 16.21
C HIS A 7 25.86 18.71 15.55
N LYS A 8 24.97 17.81 15.96
CA LYS A 8 24.84 16.50 15.31
C LYS A 8 24.38 16.73 13.87
N LYS A 9 25.25 16.48 12.91
CA LYS A 9 24.93 16.61 11.49
C LYS A 9 23.88 15.54 11.14
N LEU A 10 22.77 15.95 10.54
CA LEU A 10 21.74 15.08 10.03
C LEU A 10 21.90 14.91 8.52
N ASP A 11 21.70 13.68 8.03
CA ASP A 11 21.63 13.41 6.59
C ASP A 11 20.24 13.80 6.05
N TYR A 12 19.17 13.56 6.82
CA TYR A 12 17.80 13.82 6.39
C TYR A 12 16.94 14.44 7.49
N LEU A 13 16.12 15.42 7.10
CA LEU A 13 14.97 15.91 7.85
C LEU A 13 13.71 15.42 7.13
N ILE A 14 12.89 14.58 7.80
CA ILE A 14 11.67 14.01 7.24
C ILE A 14 10.48 14.68 7.92
N ILE A 15 9.65 15.38 7.12
CA ILE A 15 8.46 16.07 7.60
C ILE A 15 7.23 15.23 7.27
N GLY A 16 6.52 14.79 8.31
CA GLY A 16 5.38 13.87 8.24
C GLY A 16 5.80 12.40 8.30
N GLN A 17 5.12 11.63 9.13
CA GLN A 17 5.37 10.20 9.34
C GLN A 17 4.13 9.35 8.95
N GLY A 18 3.53 9.69 7.81
CA GLY A 18 2.57 8.81 7.11
C GLY A 18 3.30 7.63 6.44
N LEU A 19 2.68 6.98 5.45
CA LEU A 19 3.29 5.85 4.73
C LEU A 19 4.64 6.22 4.14
N VAL A 20 4.73 7.33 3.41
CA VAL A 20 5.97 7.75 2.73
C VAL A 20 7.09 8.08 3.73
N GLY A 21 6.81 8.93 4.72
CA GLY A 21 7.81 9.31 5.71
C GLY A 21 8.29 8.12 6.55
N THR A 22 7.41 7.18 6.86
CA THR A 22 7.77 5.95 7.57
C THR A 22 8.73 5.10 6.74
N TRP A 23 8.46 4.87 5.45
CA TRP A 23 9.35 4.13 4.57
C TRP A 23 10.68 4.85 4.33
N LEU A 24 10.67 6.17 4.12
CA LEU A 24 11.90 6.96 3.99
C LEU A 24 12.77 6.86 5.24
N SER A 25 12.18 7.00 6.43
CA SER A 25 12.89 6.85 7.69
C SER A 25 13.48 5.45 7.85
N TYR A 26 12.71 4.41 7.53
CA TYR A 26 13.17 3.04 7.60
C TYR A 26 14.37 2.80 6.67
N TYR A 27 14.28 3.18 5.40
CA TYR A 27 15.39 2.99 4.46
C TYR A 27 16.59 3.86 4.75
N ALA A 28 16.41 5.09 5.25
CA ALA A 28 17.51 5.92 5.70
C ALA A 28 18.30 5.22 6.83
N LEU A 29 17.61 4.68 7.83
CA LEU A 29 18.24 3.92 8.92
C LEU A 29 18.92 2.64 8.41
N GLN A 30 18.32 1.89 7.49
CA GLN A 30 18.95 0.72 6.88
C GLN A 30 20.23 1.07 6.12
N ALA A 31 20.29 2.26 5.52
CA ALA A 31 21.46 2.78 4.83
C ALA A 31 22.51 3.42 5.79
N GLY A 32 22.33 3.29 7.09
CA GLY A 32 23.24 3.90 8.09
C GLY A 32 23.21 5.41 8.14
N LYS A 33 22.11 6.04 7.65
CA LYS A 33 21.96 7.50 7.62
C LYS A 33 21.28 8.01 8.90
N THR A 34 21.68 9.22 9.29
CA THR A 34 21.04 9.92 10.40
C THR A 34 19.84 10.71 9.90
N CYS A 35 18.70 10.54 10.56
CA CYS A 35 17.49 11.28 10.22
C CYS A 35 16.80 11.84 11.45
N MET A 36 16.12 12.96 11.25
CA MET A 36 15.15 13.52 12.19
C MET A 36 13.76 13.45 11.55
N VAL A 37 12.77 13.03 12.32
CA VAL A 37 11.39 12.98 11.86
C VAL A 37 10.57 13.98 12.66
N VAL A 38 9.92 14.89 11.94
CA VAL A 38 8.96 15.85 12.51
C VAL A 38 7.56 15.45 12.07
N ASN A 39 6.69 15.14 13.01
CA ASN A 39 5.34 14.71 12.73
C ASN A 39 4.37 15.34 13.73
N ASP A 40 3.23 15.79 13.24
CA ASP A 40 2.12 16.12 14.12
C ASP A 40 1.30 14.85 14.40
N SER A 41 0.75 14.72 15.58
CA SER A 41 0.02 13.53 16.02
C SER A 41 -1.38 13.43 15.41
N HIS A 42 -1.67 14.07 14.28
CA HIS A 42 -3.00 14.08 13.68
C HIS A 42 -3.43 12.68 13.20
N THR A 43 -4.41 12.13 13.86
CA THR A 43 -5.02 10.82 13.55
C THR A 43 -5.83 10.81 12.25
N ALA A 44 -6.16 11.98 11.70
CA ALA A 44 -6.92 12.16 10.47
C ALA A 44 -6.06 12.15 9.19
N ALA A 45 -4.75 11.84 9.30
CA ALA A 45 -3.90 11.74 8.12
C ALA A 45 -4.38 10.64 7.16
N ALA A 46 -4.26 10.88 5.85
CA ALA A 46 -4.72 9.97 4.79
C ALA A 46 -4.24 8.53 4.99
N SER A 47 -3.01 8.35 5.45
CA SER A 47 -2.44 7.03 5.72
C SER A 47 -3.11 6.26 6.86
N HIS A 48 -3.85 6.92 7.76
CA HIS A 48 -4.59 6.28 8.85
C HIS A 48 -6.00 5.85 8.43
N VAL A 49 -6.57 6.47 7.40
CA VAL A 49 -7.93 6.20 6.92
C VAL A 49 -7.97 5.41 5.61
N ALA A 50 -6.82 5.21 4.99
CA ALA A 50 -6.69 4.45 3.76
C ALA A 50 -7.14 2.99 3.95
N SER A 51 -7.78 2.43 2.92
CA SER A 51 -8.19 1.01 2.90
C SER A 51 -7.00 0.03 2.90
N GLY A 52 -5.84 0.48 2.44
CA GLY A 52 -4.62 -0.31 2.38
C GLY A 52 -4.55 -1.27 1.20
N VAL A 53 -5.37 -1.08 0.18
CA VAL A 53 -5.35 -1.91 -1.04
C VAL A 53 -4.32 -1.35 -2.03
N ILE A 54 -3.40 -2.21 -2.47
CA ILE A 54 -2.56 -1.98 -3.64
C ILE A 54 -3.16 -2.78 -4.78
N ASN A 55 -3.75 -2.06 -5.73
CA ASN A 55 -4.50 -2.65 -6.82
C ASN A 55 -3.70 -2.53 -8.14
N PRO A 56 -3.44 -3.65 -8.84
CA PRO A 56 -2.68 -3.62 -10.08
C PRO A 56 -3.41 -2.94 -11.24
N VAL A 57 -4.72 -2.81 -11.18
CA VAL A 57 -5.52 -2.11 -12.22
C VAL A 57 -6.37 -1.03 -11.61
N THR A 58 -6.61 0.06 -12.33
CA THR A 58 -7.34 1.21 -11.82
C THR A 58 -8.33 1.81 -12.81
N GLY A 59 -9.26 2.58 -12.24
CA GLY A 59 -10.20 3.42 -12.97
C GLY A 59 -11.28 2.65 -13.74
N ARG A 60 -12.18 3.42 -14.34
CA ARG A 60 -13.34 2.89 -15.10
C ARG A 60 -12.94 2.12 -16.36
N ARG A 61 -11.73 2.38 -16.87
CA ARG A 61 -11.19 1.72 -18.07
C ARG A 61 -10.39 0.46 -17.75
N ILE A 62 -10.32 0.06 -16.48
CA ILE A 62 -9.57 -1.13 -16.02
C ILE A 62 -8.14 -1.14 -16.55
N VAL A 63 -7.46 0.00 -16.46
CA VAL A 63 -6.11 0.15 -16.98
C VAL A 63 -5.09 -0.34 -15.96
N GLN A 64 -4.09 -1.05 -16.43
CA GLN A 64 -2.95 -1.47 -15.62
C GLN A 64 -2.23 -0.24 -15.03
N THR A 65 -1.92 -0.28 -13.76
CA THR A 65 -1.20 0.78 -13.06
C THR A 65 0.23 0.87 -13.61
N TRP A 66 0.71 2.08 -13.81
CA TRP A 66 2.05 2.31 -14.34
C TRP A 66 3.13 1.59 -13.52
N MET A 67 4.02 0.89 -14.21
CA MET A 67 5.12 0.09 -13.65
C MET A 67 4.70 -0.91 -12.55
N ILE A 68 3.47 -1.37 -12.55
CA ILE A 68 2.97 -2.25 -11.48
C ILE A 68 3.73 -3.57 -11.40
N ASP A 69 4.17 -4.10 -12.54
CA ASP A 69 4.94 -5.35 -12.61
C ASP A 69 6.28 -5.26 -11.85
N THR A 70 6.79 -4.03 -11.68
CA THR A 70 8.00 -3.76 -10.90
C THR A 70 7.66 -3.41 -9.44
N PHE A 71 6.65 -2.56 -9.24
CA PHE A 71 6.36 -2.04 -7.91
C PHE A 71 5.60 -3.02 -7.03
N LEU A 72 4.73 -3.85 -7.59
CA LEU A 72 3.91 -4.77 -6.80
C LEU A 72 4.74 -5.82 -6.07
N PRO A 73 5.65 -6.58 -6.75
CA PRO A 73 6.51 -7.53 -6.06
C PRO A 73 7.49 -6.85 -5.09
N PHE A 74 7.99 -5.66 -5.42
CA PHE A 74 8.82 -4.88 -4.50
C PHE A 74 8.03 -4.51 -3.23
N ALA A 75 6.81 -3.99 -3.37
CA ALA A 75 5.97 -3.61 -2.25
C ALA A 75 5.63 -4.82 -1.37
N LEU A 76 5.21 -5.93 -1.97
CA LEU A 76 4.92 -7.17 -1.24
C LEU A 76 6.11 -7.62 -0.42
N LYS A 77 7.30 -7.67 -1.03
CA LYS A 77 8.53 -8.04 -0.34
C LYS A 77 8.86 -7.07 0.79
N ALA A 78 8.83 -5.76 0.55
CA ALA A 78 9.16 -4.74 1.54
C ALA A 78 8.25 -4.82 2.78
N TYR A 79 6.93 -4.94 2.57
CA TYR A 79 5.98 -5.08 3.68
C TYR A 79 6.11 -6.42 4.40
N SER A 80 6.43 -7.50 3.70
CA SER A 80 6.64 -8.82 4.29
C SER A 80 7.90 -8.85 5.15
N ASP A 81 9.02 -8.35 4.63
CA ASP A 81 10.30 -8.29 5.34
C ASP A 81 10.20 -7.45 6.62
N LEU A 82 9.60 -6.25 6.49
CA LEU A 82 9.38 -5.40 7.66
C LEU A 82 8.40 -6.03 8.65
N GLY A 83 7.35 -6.68 8.17
CA GLY A 83 6.41 -7.43 9.00
C GLY A 83 7.11 -8.51 9.84
N ALA A 84 8.01 -9.27 9.21
CA ALA A 84 8.81 -10.28 9.89
C ALA A 84 9.72 -9.65 10.97
N GLN A 85 10.43 -8.56 10.65
CA GLN A 85 11.27 -7.83 11.63
C GLN A 85 10.48 -7.29 12.82
N LEU A 86 9.23 -6.89 12.59
CA LEU A 86 8.34 -6.33 13.61
C LEU A 86 7.51 -7.39 14.35
N ASN A 87 7.65 -8.67 13.96
CA ASN A 87 6.77 -9.76 14.41
C ASN A 87 5.28 -9.41 14.27
N ALA A 88 4.91 -8.86 13.11
CA ALA A 88 3.58 -8.35 12.84
C ALA A 88 3.10 -8.70 11.42
N THR A 89 1.92 -9.30 11.30
CA THR A 89 1.27 -9.49 10.01
C THR A 89 0.68 -8.16 9.53
N ILE A 90 1.37 -7.51 8.61
CA ILE A 90 1.00 -6.18 8.07
C ILE A 90 0.54 -6.22 6.62
N VAL A 91 0.81 -7.30 5.91
CA VAL A 91 0.45 -7.49 4.50
C VAL A 91 -0.15 -8.88 4.28
N ARG A 92 -1.03 -8.97 3.31
CA ARG A 92 -1.53 -10.24 2.75
C ARG A 92 -1.87 -10.04 1.28
N GLU A 93 -1.84 -11.11 0.52
CA GLU A 93 -2.42 -11.17 -0.82
C GLU A 93 -3.86 -11.69 -0.72
N ALA A 94 -4.77 -11.06 -1.44
CA ALA A 94 -6.13 -11.55 -1.62
C ALA A 94 -6.74 -10.88 -2.85
N PRO A 95 -7.48 -11.60 -3.68
CA PRO A 95 -8.14 -11.01 -4.83
C PRO A 95 -9.22 -10.00 -4.40
N VAL A 96 -9.55 -9.10 -5.33
CA VAL A 96 -10.64 -8.14 -5.17
C VAL A 96 -11.74 -8.47 -6.16
N VAL A 97 -12.96 -8.60 -5.68
CA VAL A 97 -14.15 -8.67 -6.54
C VAL A 97 -14.48 -7.26 -7.01
N LEU A 98 -14.52 -7.10 -8.32
CA LEU A 98 -14.88 -5.85 -8.97
C LEU A 98 -16.34 -5.93 -9.43
N ILE A 99 -17.21 -5.17 -8.80
CA ILE A 99 -18.60 -5.02 -9.24
C ILE A 99 -18.63 -4.01 -10.36
N HIS A 100 -19.27 -4.34 -11.47
CA HIS A 100 -19.43 -3.41 -12.57
C HIS A 100 -20.65 -2.52 -12.33
N PRO A 101 -20.46 -1.21 -12.08
CA PRO A 101 -21.56 -0.29 -11.79
C PRO A 101 -22.30 0.17 -13.05
N SER A 102 -21.78 -0.13 -14.25
CA SER A 102 -22.33 0.24 -15.53
C SER A 102 -21.91 -0.72 -16.64
N LEU A 103 -22.70 -0.76 -17.72
CA LEU A 103 -22.37 -1.52 -18.92
C LEU A 103 -21.01 -1.11 -19.50
N GLN A 104 -20.70 0.18 -19.52
CA GLN A 104 -19.39 0.68 -19.99
C GLN A 104 -18.22 0.07 -19.21
N MET A 105 -18.37 -0.13 -17.91
CA MET A 105 -17.29 -0.72 -17.11
C MET A 105 -17.19 -2.22 -17.34
N GLN A 106 -18.32 -2.92 -17.53
CA GLN A 106 -18.35 -4.32 -17.95
C GLN A 106 -17.63 -4.49 -19.29
N GLU A 107 -18.00 -3.71 -20.32
CA GLU A 107 -17.35 -3.75 -21.63
C GLU A 107 -15.84 -3.46 -21.55
N SER A 108 -15.45 -2.49 -20.72
CA SER A 108 -14.03 -2.19 -20.48
C SER A 108 -13.31 -3.36 -19.84
N PHE A 109 -13.95 -4.04 -18.89
CA PHE A 109 -13.39 -5.22 -18.23
C PHE A 109 -13.23 -6.38 -19.23
N GLU A 110 -14.25 -6.67 -20.02
CA GLU A 110 -14.23 -7.75 -21.02
C GLU A 110 -13.16 -7.49 -22.07
N TYR A 111 -13.09 -6.27 -22.61
CA TYR A 111 -12.05 -5.88 -23.55
C TYR A 111 -10.63 -6.10 -22.97
N ARG A 112 -10.39 -5.64 -21.74
CA ARG A 112 -9.09 -5.81 -21.09
C ARG A 112 -8.80 -7.27 -20.76
N TYR A 113 -9.81 -8.02 -20.33
CA TYR A 113 -9.68 -9.43 -20.09
C TYR A 113 -9.24 -10.21 -21.34
N GLU A 114 -9.67 -9.82 -22.50
CA GLU A 114 -9.33 -10.48 -23.76
C GLU A 114 -7.99 -10.06 -24.35
N HIS A 115 -7.53 -8.84 -24.06
CA HIS A 115 -6.36 -8.24 -24.73
C HIS A 115 -5.14 -8.02 -23.83
N ASP A 116 -5.34 -7.70 -22.54
CA ASP A 116 -4.27 -7.23 -21.62
C ASP A 116 -4.27 -7.99 -20.30
N ASN A 117 -4.70 -9.20 -20.25
CA ASN A 117 -5.16 -9.82 -19.03
C ASN A 117 -4.07 -10.53 -18.21
N VAL A 118 -3.27 -9.81 -17.47
CA VAL A 118 -2.37 -10.43 -16.46
C VAL A 118 -3.04 -10.51 -15.07
N TYR A 119 -3.88 -9.53 -14.75
CA TYR A 119 -4.43 -9.33 -13.40
C TYR A 119 -5.92 -9.60 -13.29
N LEU A 120 -6.59 -9.90 -14.40
CA LEU A 120 -8.05 -10.04 -14.45
C LEU A 120 -8.49 -11.51 -14.52
N GLN A 121 -9.61 -11.81 -13.91
CA GLN A 121 -10.27 -13.11 -13.99
C GLN A 121 -11.77 -12.91 -14.07
N LYS A 122 -12.45 -13.67 -14.92
CA LYS A 122 -13.92 -13.70 -14.94
C LYS A 122 -14.45 -14.48 -13.74
N ASN A 123 -15.50 -13.98 -13.12
CA ASN A 123 -16.28 -14.70 -12.12
C ASN A 123 -17.49 -15.36 -12.78
N ASN A 124 -18.01 -16.42 -12.16
CA ASN A 124 -19.33 -16.91 -12.54
C ASN A 124 -20.40 -15.94 -12.01
N ALA A 125 -21.38 -15.61 -12.84
CA ALA A 125 -22.43 -14.65 -12.47
C ALA A 125 -23.15 -15.07 -11.17
N SER A 126 -23.38 -16.37 -10.97
CA SER A 126 -24.06 -16.92 -9.79
C SER A 126 -23.32 -16.78 -8.47
N ASP A 127 -21.99 -16.53 -8.49
CA ASP A 127 -21.18 -16.55 -7.25
C ASP A 127 -21.56 -15.44 -6.25
N PHE A 128 -22.12 -14.33 -6.74
CA PHE A 128 -22.41 -13.15 -5.92
C PHE A 128 -23.88 -12.69 -5.95
N GLU A 129 -24.72 -13.27 -6.83
CA GLU A 129 -26.13 -12.87 -7.01
C GLU A 129 -26.95 -13.03 -5.73
N ALA A 130 -26.62 -14.00 -4.89
CA ALA A 130 -27.33 -14.23 -3.64
C ALA A 130 -27.08 -13.16 -2.56
N CYS A 131 -25.99 -12.40 -2.67
CA CYS A 131 -25.57 -11.44 -1.63
C CYS A 131 -25.35 -10.02 -2.14
N MET A 132 -25.28 -9.80 -3.46
CA MET A 132 -24.98 -8.49 -4.06
C MET A 132 -25.85 -8.24 -5.29
N TYR A 133 -26.27 -7.00 -5.45
CA TYR A 133 -26.91 -6.54 -6.69
C TYR A 133 -25.84 -6.23 -7.74
N THR A 134 -25.74 -7.07 -8.77
CA THR A 134 -24.70 -7.00 -9.80
C THR A 134 -25.28 -7.00 -11.21
N PRO A 135 -26.07 -5.98 -11.60
CA PRO A 135 -26.83 -5.97 -12.86
C PRO A 135 -25.94 -6.01 -14.12
N PHE A 136 -24.70 -5.60 -14.01
CA PHE A 136 -23.71 -5.62 -15.09
C PHE A 136 -22.59 -6.64 -14.82
N GLY A 137 -22.82 -7.58 -13.90
CA GLY A 137 -21.87 -8.64 -13.56
C GLY A 137 -20.71 -8.18 -12.68
N THR A 138 -19.77 -9.10 -12.51
CA THR A 138 -18.56 -8.91 -11.70
C THR A 138 -17.34 -9.45 -12.40
N GLY A 139 -16.19 -8.91 -12.03
CA GLY A 139 -14.88 -9.46 -12.37
C GLY A 139 -14.03 -9.64 -11.13
N GLN A 140 -12.87 -10.24 -11.28
CA GLN A 140 -11.89 -10.40 -10.21
C GLN A 140 -10.57 -9.79 -10.62
N ILE A 141 -9.95 -9.09 -9.69
CA ILE A 141 -8.59 -8.59 -9.82
C ILE A 141 -7.70 -9.45 -8.93
N ASN A 142 -6.76 -10.14 -9.55
CA ASN A 142 -5.78 -11.00 -8.90
C ASN A 142 -4.52 -10.22 -8.49
N GLN A 143 -3.65 -10.85 -7.70
CA GLN A 143 -2.39 -10.28 -7.23
C GLN A 143 -2.56 -8.94 -6.50
N THR A 144 -3.73 -8.69 -5.92
CA THR A 144 -3.99 -7.52 -5.10
C THR A 144 -3.35 -7.72 -3.72
N ILE A 145 -2.68 -6.69 -3.22
CA ILE A 145 -2.04 -6.69 -1.91
C ILE A 145 -2.88 -5.86 -0.95
N TRP A 146 -3.12 -6.41 0.22
CA TRP A 146 -3.81 -5.75 1.32
C TRP A 146 -2.84 -5.45 2.44
N ILE A 147 -2.66 -4.18 2.75
CA ILE A 147 -1.88 -3.71 3.88
C ILE A 147 -2.83 -3.37 5.03
N ARG A 148 -2.35 -3.49 6.25
CA ARG A 148 -3.02 -2.95 7.45
C ARG A 148 -2.36 -1.62 7.82
N PRO A 149 -2.80 -0.46 7.27
CA PRO A 149 -2.05 0.80 7.37
C PRO A 149 -1.82 1.23 8.81
N LYS A 150 -2.86 1.19 9.64
CA LYS A 150 -2.76 1.56 11.07
C LYS A 150 -1.75 0.69 11.83
N ARG A 151 -1.79 -0.64 11.59
CA ARG A 151 -0.87 -1.57 12.24
C ARG A 151 0.57 -1.36 11.75
N PHE A 152 0.74 -1.19 10.43
CA PHE A 152 2.03 -0.87 9.85
C PHE A 152 2.62 0.39 10.46
N LEU A 153 1.87 1.51 10.44
CA LEU A 153 2.34 2.79 10.98
C LEU A 153 2.71 2.67 12.45
N CYS A 154 1.83 2.10 13.28
CA CYS A 154 2.09 1.94 14.71
C CYS A 154 3.39 1.14 14.97
N CYS A 155 3.54 -0.02 14.35
CA CYS A 155 4.70 -0.87 14.57
C CYS A 155 6.00 -0.26 14.01
N ALA A 156 5.93 0.30 12.79
CA ALA A 156 7.10 0.85 12.12
C ALA A 156 7.58 2.17 12.77
N GLN A 157 6.66 3.05 13.16
CA GLN A 157 7.00 4.28 13.88
C GLN A 157 7.68 4.00 15.22
N ASN A 158 7.16 3.04 15.99
CA ASN A 158 7.79 2.61 17.24
C ASN A 158 9.19 1.98 17.02
N TYR A 159 9.35 1.23 15.94
CA TYR A 159 10.65 0.66 15.57
C TYR A 159 11.66 1.75 15.20
N ILE A 160 11.25 2.74 14.41
CA ILE A 160 12.06 3.87 13.98
C ILE A 160 12.43 4.74 15.17
N LYS A 161 11.47 5.10 16.02
CA LYS A 161 11.68 5.95 17.19
C LYS A 161 12.80 5.43 18.08
N LYS A 162 12.82 4.14 18.38
CA LYS A 162 13.87 3.48 19.20
C LYS A 162 15.28 3.52 18.58
N ARG A 163 15.43 3.96 17.33
CA ARG A 163 16.70 3.96 16.59
C ARG A 163 17.21 5.35 16.25
N ILE A 164 16.35 6.35 16.33
CA ILE A 164 16.73 7.77 16.10
C ILE A 164 16.91 8.54 17.41
N GLU A 165 16.46 8.01 18.55
CA GLU A 165 16.80 8.48 19.90
C GLU A 165 18.20 8.03 20.28
#